data_29828e5543e2241ae576c21603f2e65c
#
_entry.id   29828e5543e2241ae576c21603f2e65c
#
_cell.length_a   1.000
_cell.length_b   1.000
_cell.length_c   1.000
_cell.angle_alpha   90.00
_cell.angle_beta   90.00
_cell.angle_gamma   90.00
#
_symmetry.space_group_name_H-M   'P 1'
#
loop_
_entity.id
_entity.type
_entity.pdbx_description
1 polymer ?
#
loop_
_entity_poly.entity_id
_entity_poly.type
_entity_poly.pdbx_seq_one_letter_code
_entity_poly.pdbx_strand_id
1 'polypeptide(L)'
;MLNIIKNKIVAGVIASLFIVMSQSAFTFDVSGENFPANFKMTSWTAGNGKSTITSEGIVGEGYGKVYLTHNFKVSADDGMSGEFTGQARTINQDGELQYASLQGSWSREGTIVTMYSFDTLNNGVINHAQGKVDLFAGTLKFEVFEVN
;
A
#
# COMPACT_ATOMS: atom_id res chain seq x y z
N MET A 1 -31.83 32.87 43.76
CA MET A 1 -30.36 32.72 43.77
C MET A 1 -29.89 31.25 43.71
N LEU A 2 -30.50 30.36 44.47
CA LEU A 2 -30.10 28.94 44.55
C LEU A 2 -30.28 28.15 43.21
N ASN A 3 -31.33 28.46 42.43
CA ASN A 3 -31.62 27.78 41.16
C ASN A 3 -30.66 28.16 40.03
N ILE A 4 -30.09 29.36 40.04
CA ILE A 4 -29.15 29.84 39.03
C ILE A 4 -27.79 29.15 39.24
N ILE A 5 -27.42 28.92 40.50
CA ILE A 5 -26.16 28.23 40.85
C ILE A 5 -26.22 26.74 40.45
N LYS A 6 -27.38 26.07 40.71
CA LYS A 6 -27.56 24.66 40.31
C LYS A 6 -27.47 24.45 38.79
N ASN A 7 -28.06 25.33 37.99
CA ASN A 7 -28.01 25.24 36.55
C ASN A 7 -26.60 25.48 35.97
N LYS A 8 -25.80 26.35 36.58
CA LYS A 8 -24.41 26.57 36.15
C LYS A 8 -23.49 25.40 36.50
N ILE A 9 -23.73 24.73 37.62
CA ILE A 9 -22.96 23.54 38.02
C ILE A 9 -23.27 22.37 37.09
N VAL A 10 -24.55 22.14 36.74
CA VAL A 10 -24.96 21.09 35.81
C VAL A 10 -24.40 21.33 34.40
N ALA A 11 -24.42 22.58 33.91
CA ALA A 11 -23.82 22.93 32.62
C ALA A 11 -22.31 22.73 32.60
N GLY A 12 -21.60 23.04 33.69
CA GLY A 12 -20.17 22.84 33.84
C GLY A 12 -19.77 21.34 33.84
N VAL A 13 -20.57 20.48 34.48
CA VAL A 13 -20.33 19.03 34.52
C VAL A 13 -20.61 18.39 33.19
N ILE A 14 -21.61 18.83 32.43
CA ILE A 14 -21.90 18.33 31.09
C ILE A 14 -20.80 18.76 30.12
N ALA A 15 -20.31 20.00 30.20
CA ALA A 15 -19.20 20.46 29.34
C ALA A 15 -17.89 19.73 29.64
N SER A 16 -17.60 19.36 30.89
CA SER A 16 -16.41 18.59 31.22
C SER A 16 -16.50 17.11 30.83
N LEU A 17 -17.70 16.55 30.71
CA LEU A 17 -17.88 15.17 30.25
C LEU A 17 -17.64 15.00 28.75
N PHE A 18 -17.81 16.07 27.95
CA PHE A 18 -17.53 16.04 26.51
C PHE A 18 -16.03 16.14 26.16
N ILE A 19 -15.20 16.58 27.09
CA ILE A 19 -13.74 16.73 26.86
C ILE A 19 -12.98 15.41 27.04
N VAL A 20 -13.57 14.40 27.68
CA VAL A 20 -12.90 13.12 27.99
C VAL A 20 -13.06 12.08 26.87
N MET A 21 -13.86 12.36 25.84
CA MET A 21 -13.94 11.50 24.64
C MET A 21 -13.00 11.99 23.51
N SER A 22 -11.76 12.30 23.85
CA SER A 22 -10.71 12.28 22.85
C SER A 22 -10.49 10.81 22.47
N GLN A 23 -11.22 10.34 21.46
CA GLN A 23 -10.93 9.07 20.85
C GLN A 23 -9.49 9.15 20.33
N SER A 24 -8.64 8.26 20.83
CA SER A 24 -7.36 8.02 20.22
C SER A 24 -7.64 7.62 18.76
N ALA A 25 -7.48 8.55 17.84
CA ALA A 25 -7.46 8.19 16.43
C ALA A 25 -6.26 7.26 16.26
N PHE A 26 -6.52 5.99 16.01
CA PHE A 26 -5.47 5.10 15.51
C PHE A 26 -5.10 5.64 14.13
N THR A 27 -4.03 6.41 14.06
CA THR A 27 -3.44 6.79 12.79
C THR A 27 -2.60 5.61 12.33
N PHE A 28 -2.91 5.09 11.16
CA PHE A 28 -2.01 4.20 10.46
C PHE A 28 -0.77 5.04 10.10
N ASP A 29 0.35 4.75 10.75
CA ASP A 29 1.59 5.48 10.54
C ASP A 29 2.46 4.72 9.54
N VAL A 30 2.72 5.34 8.39
CA VAL A 30 3.64 4.90 7.34
C VAL A 30 4.87 5.83 7.36
N SER A 31 5.33 6.22 8.54
CA SER A 31 6.40 7.21 8.74
C SER A 31 7.80 6.59 8.85
N GLY A 32 7.94 5.30 8.58
CA GLY A 32 9.24 4.61 8.54
C GLY A 32 10.17 5.11 7.43
N GLU A 33 11.42 4.72 7.49
CA GLU A 33 12.34 4.89 6.38
C GLU A 33 11.77 4.19 5.14
N ASN A 34 11.83 4.86 4.00
CA ASN A 34 11.42 4.27 2.73
C ASN A 34 12.64 3.93 1.88
N PHE A 35 12.48 3.02 0.98
CA PHE A 35 13.47 2.73 -0.04
C PHE A 35 12.83 2.63 -1.42
N PRO A 36 13.56 3.06 -2.47
CA PRO A 36 13.08 2.97 -3.84
C PRO A 36 13.21 1.53 -4.36
N ALA A 37 12.18 1.06 -5.06
CA ALA A 37 12.18 -0.22 -5.74
C ALA A 37 11.80 -0.02 -7.21
N ASN A 38 12.76 -0.22 -8.12
CA ASN A 38 12.61 0.02 -9.53
C ASN A 38 12.69 -1.29 -10.31
N PHE A 39 11.72 -1.49 -11.22
CA PHE A 39 11.60 -2.71 -11.99
C PHE A 39 11.42 -2.42 -13.48
N LYS A 40 11.83 -3.39 -14.29
CA LYS A 40 11.55 -3.43 -15.72
C LYS A 40 10.50 -4.50 -15.97
N MET A 41 9.48 -4.16 -16.73
CA MET A 41 8.49 -5.12 -17.20
C MET A 41 9.13 -6.16 -18.11
N THR A 42 8.87 -7.43 -17.84
CA THR A 42 9.35 -8.56 -18.63
C THR A 42 8.27 -9.15 -19.52
N SER A 43 7.01 -9.06 -19.07
CA SER A 43 5.86 -9.43 -19.88
C SER A 43 4.60 -8.67 -19.46
N TRP A 44 3.64 -8.58 -20.38
CA TRP A 44 2.30 -8.10 -20.12
C TRP A 44 1.31 -8.96 -20.91
N THR A 45 0.50 -9.74 -20.18
CA THR A 45 -0.54 -10.59 -20.74
C THR A 45 -1.90 -9.98 -20.46
N ALA A 46 -2.66 -9.66 -21.49
CA ALA A 46 -3.99 -9.08 -21.39
C ALA A 46 -5.07 -10.18 -21.44
N GLY A 47 -6.18 -9.94 -20.73
CA GLY A 47 -7.39 -10.74 -20.76
C GLY A 47 -8.62 -9.84 -20.59
N ASN A 48 -9.81 -10.42 -20.66
CA ASN A 48 -11.05 -9.66 -20.52
C ASN A 48 -11.25 -9.21 -19.07
N GLY A 49 -11.11 -7.90 -18.82
CA GLY A 49 -11.19 -7.30 -17.49
C GLY A 49 -10.07 -7.72 -16.53
N LYS A 50 -9.03 -8.37 -17.06
CA LYS A 50 -7.86 -8.85 -16.30
C LYS A 50 -6.59 -8.65 -17.10
N SER A 51 -5.47 -8.47 -16.41
CA SER A 51 -4.15 -8.53 -17.02
C SER A 51 -3.11 -8.98 -16.01
N THR A 52 -2.01 -9.55 -16.51
CA THR A 52 -0.88 -9.95 -15.69
C THR A 52 0.37 -9.26 -16.21
N ILE A 53 1.08 -8.59 -15.30
CA ILE A 53 2.39 -7.99 -15.58
C ILE A 53 3.42 -8.75 -14.76
N THR A 54 4.49 -9.19 -15.41
CA THR A 54 5.70 -9.68 -14.74
C THR A 54 6.80 -8.66 -14.91
N SER A 55 7.62 -8.52 -13.88
CA SER A 55 8.73 -7.57 -13.87
C SER A 55 9.87 -8.05 -13.01
N GLU A 56 11.06 -7.47 -13.21
CA GLU A 56 12.24 -7.78 -12.44
C GLU A 56 13.08 -6.54 -12.18
N GLY A 57 13.84 -6.56 -11.09
CA GLY A 57 14.74 -5.49 -10.71
C GLY A 57 15.75 -5.94 -9.67
N ILE A 58 16.68 -5.05 -9.35
CA ILE A 58 17.57 -5.19 -8.21
C ILE A 58 17.14 -4.15 -7.20
N VAL A 59 16.84 -4.58 -5.99
CA VAL A 59 16.41 -3.73 -4.88
C VAL A 59 17.47 -3.79 -3.79
N GLY A 60 17.82 -2.65 -3.22
CA GLY A 60 18.75 -2.55 -2.10
C GLY A 60 18.19 -3.15 -0.82
N GLU A 61 18.72 -2.75 0.32
CA GLU A 61 18.24 -3.13 1.66
C GLU A 61 18.15 -4.65 1.91
N GLY A 62 19.07 -5.41 1.29
CA GLY A 62 19.13 -6.87 1.49
C GLY A 62 18.17 -7.71 0.64
N TYR A 63 17.31 -7.08 -0.16
CA TYR A 63 16.36 -7.82 -1.03
C TYR A 63 17.05 -8.49 -2.23
N GLY A 64 18.06 -7.85 -2.84
CA GLY A 64 18.80 -8.37 -3.98
C GLY A 64 18.01 -8.38 -5.28
N LYS A 65 18.04 -9.50 -6.02
CA LYS A 65 17.27 -9.67 -7.26
C LYS A 65 15.82 -10.02 -6.93
N VAL A 66 14.90 -9.21 -7.47
CA VAL A 66 13.47 -9.33 -7.21
C VAL A 66 12.73 -9.61 -8.51
N TYR A 67 11.84 -10.59 -8.46
CA TYR A 67 10.90 -10.95 -9.52
C TYR A 67 9.48 -10.73 -9.00
N LEU A 68 8.65 -10.01 -9.78
CA LEU A 68 7.29 -9.67 -9.43
C LEU A 68 6.30 -10.23 -10.45
N THR A 69 5.14 -10.64 -9.95
CA THR A 69 3.95 -10.90 -10.75
C THR A 69 2.80 -10.11 -10.15
N HIS A 70 2.15 -9.26 -10.94
CA HIS A 70 0.95 -8.54 -10.58
C HIS A 70 -0.21 -9.00 -11.46
N ASN A 71 -1.29 -9.44 -10.83
CA ASN A 71 -2.53 -9.85 -11.49
C ASN A 71 -3.59 -8.78 -11.23
N PHE A 72 -3.87 -7.98 -12.25
CA PHE A 72 -4.83 -6.88 -12.20
C PHE A 72 -6.22 -7.39 -12.56
N LYS A 73 -7.23 -6.86 -11.86
CA LYS A 73 -8.64 -7.07 -12.12
C LYS A 73 -9.34 -5.72 -12.11
N VAL A 74 -10.14 -5.48 -13.13
CA VAL A 74 -10.99 -4.29 -13.21
C VAL A 74 -12.16 -4.43 -12.22
N SER A 75 -12.44 -3.36 -11.47
CA SER A 75 -13.58 -3.30 -10.55
C SER A 75 -14.54 -2.16 -10.89
N ALA A 76 -14.06 -1.08 -11.54
CA ALA A 76 -14.89 0.02 -11.97
C ALA A 76 -15.48 -0.20 -13.37
N ASP A 77 -16.69 0.30 -13.60
CA ASP A 77 -17.42 0.14 -14.88
C ASP A 77 -16.68 0.82 -16.06
N ASP A 78 -15.92 1.87 -15.79
CA ASP A 78 -15.12 2.58 -16.79
C ASP A 78 -13.81 1.87 -17.17
N GLY A 79 -13.47 0.79 -16.48
CA GLY A 79 -12.24 0.03 -16.71
C GLY A 79 -10.96 0.72 -16.23
N MET A 80 -11.06 1.81 -15.47
CA MET A 80 -9.92 2.66 -15.12
C MET A 80 -9.38 2.41 -13.71
N SER A 81 -9.99 1.53 -12.94
CA SER A 81 -9.52 1.16 -11.61
C SER A 81 -9.95 -0.24 -11.19
N GLY A 82 -9.29 -0.75 -10.16
CA GLY A 82 -9.60 -2.07 -9.63
C GLY A 82 -8.66 -2.51 -8.53
N GLU A 83 -8.66 -3.79 -8.33
CA GLU A 83 -7.81 -4.49 -7.37
C GLU A 83 -6.70 -5.28 -8.07
N PHE A 84 -5.64 -5.59 -7.36
CA PHE A 84 -4.65 -6.54 -7.82
C PHE A 84 -4.19 -7.45 -6.69
N THR A 85 -3.71 -8.62 -7.08
CA THR A 85 -2.95 -9.52 -6.24
C THR A 85 -1.65 -9.87 -6.95
N GLY A 86 -0.67 -10.35 -6.20
CA GLY A 86 0.60 -10.70 -6.81
C GLY A 86 1.51 -11.51 -5.90
N GLN A 87 2.68 -11.77 -6.43
CA GLN A 87 3.74 -12.48 -5.73
C GLN A 87 5.07 -11.81 -6.02
N ALA A 88 5.91 -11.73 -5.00
CA ALA A 88 7.32 -11.41 -5.13
C ALA A 88 8.19 -12.63 -4.80
N ARG A 89 9.32 -12.72 -5.45
CA ARG A 89 10.43 -13.62 -5.11
C ARG A 89 11.70 -12.82 -5.10
N THR A 90 12.47 -12.93 -4.04
CA THR A 90 13.75 -12.25 -3.93
C THR A 90 14.85 -13.27 -3.71
N ILE A 91 16.00 -13.01 -4.28
CA ILE A 91 17.22 -13.78 -4.06
C ILE A 91 18.29 -12.79 -3.64
N ASN A 92 18.69 -12.85 -2.37
CA ASN A 92 19.73 -11.97 -1.84
C ASN A 92 21.13 -12.40 -2.34
N GLN A 93 22.15 -11.63 -1.94
CA GLN A 93 23.53 -11.90 -2.35
C GLN A 93 24.09 -13.22 -1.80
N ASP A 94 23.52 -13.71 -0.69
CA ASP A 94 23.90 -14.99 -0.07
C ASP A 94 23.16 -16.20 -0.70
N GLY A 95 22.29 -15.93 -1.68
CA GLY A 95 21.49 -16.95 -2.37
C GLY A 95 20.24 -17.38 -1.61
N GLU A 96 19.86 -16.66 -0.57
CA GLU A 96 18.64 -16.94 0.18
C GLU A 96 17.41 -16.47 -0.58
N LEU A 97 16.44 -17.37 -0.71
CA LEU A 97 15.17 -17.11 -1.35
C LEU A 97 14.14 -16.64 -0.32
N GLN A 98 13.58 -15.46 -0.55
CA GLN A 98 12.42 -14.95 0.18
C GLN A 98 11.24 -14.74 -0.77
N TYR A 99 10.05 -14.65 -0.22
CA TYR A 99 8.83 -14.42 -0.97
C TYR A 99 7.84 -13.55 -0.20
N ALA A 100 7.03 -12.83 -0.95
CA ALA A 100 5.95 -12.03 -0.41
C ALA A 100 4.68 -12.21 -1.24
N SER A 101 3.54 -12.08 -0.55
CA SER A 101 2.23 -11.91 -1.17
C SER A 101 1.93 -10.43 -1.30
N LEU A 102 1.48 -10.01 -2.48
CA LEU A 102 1.15 -8.64 -2.83
C LEU A 102 -0.36 -8.51 -2.99
N GLN A 103 -0.94 -7.42 -2.47
CA GLN A 103 -2.35 -7.11 -2.67
C GLN A 103 -2.61 -5.62 -2.54
N GLY A 104 -3.53 -5.11 -3.34
CA GLY A 104 -3.84 -3.70 -3.29
C GLY A 104 -4.82 -3.23 -4.35
N SER A 105 -4.83 -1.92 -4.54
CA SER A 105 -5.69 -1.24 -5.50
C SER A 105 -4.87 -0.48 -6.51
N TRP A 106 -5.45 -0.28 -7.68
CA TRP A 106 -4.86 0.47 -8.77
C TRP A 106 -5.87 1.40 -9.41
N SER A 107 -5.35 2.48 -9.99
CA SER A 107 -6.08 3.36 -10.91
C SER A 107 -5.19 3.70 -12.11
N ARG A 108 -5.80 3.98 -13.26
CA ARG A 108 -5.07 4.27 -14.49
C ARG A 108 -5.52 5.60 -15.10
N GLU A 109 -4.55 6.38 -15.49
CA GLU A 109 -4.73 7.57 -16.31
C GLU A 109 -3.77 7.51 -17.51
N GLY A 110 -4.34 7.41 -18.71
CA GLY A 110 -3.54 7.20 -19.93
C GLY A 110 -2.75 5.89 -19.86
N THR A 111 -1.43 5.99 -19.94
CA THR A 111 -0.49 4.86 -19.86
C THR A 111 0.08 4.64 -18.46
N ILE A 112 -0.30 5.48 -17.50
CA ILE A 112 0.22 5.41 -16.13
C ILE A 112 -0.79 4.72 -15.23
N VAL A 113 -0.36 3.65 -14.59
CA VAL A 113 -1.10 2.96 -13.53
C VAL A 113 -0.49 3.36 -12.19
N THR A 114 -1.30 3.93 -11.31
CA THR A 114 -0.92 4.20 -9.90
C THR A 114 -1.37 3.03 -9.05
N MET A 115 -0.50 2.56 -8.16
CA MET A 115 -0.72 1.38 -7.33
C MET A 115 -0.42 1.68 -5.86
N TYR A 116 -1.22 1.06 -4.99
CA TYR A 116 -1.04 1.05 -3.54
C TYR A 116 -1.21 -0.39 -3.06
N SER A 117 -0.24 -0.93 -2.34
CA SER A 117 -0.28 -2.30 -1.84
C SER A 117 0.13 -2.42 -0.38
N PHE A 118 -0.28 -3.55 0.19
CA PHE A 118 0.30 -4.12 1.40
C PHE A 118 0.89 -5.48 1.04
N ASP A 119 2.17 -5.62 1.29
CA ASP A 119 2.94 -6.80 0.93
C ASP A 119 3.32 -7.54 2.22
N THR A 120 3.01 -8.82 2.30
CA THR A 120 3.35 -9.63 3.47
C THR A 120 4.48 -10.60 3.11
N LEU A 121 5.61 -10.45 3.77
CA LEU A 121 6.79 -11.29 3.58
C LEU A 121 6.67 -12.58 4.39
N ASN A 122 7.38 -13.63 3.95
CA ASN A 122 7.40 -14.92 4.63
C ASN A 122 8.04 -14.90 6.02
N ASN A 123 8.78 -13.86 6.37
CA ASN A 123 9.32 -13.60 7.71
C ASN A 123 8.38 -12.82 8.62
N GLY A 124 7.17 -12.46 8.14
CA GLY A 124 6.16 -11.72 8.88
C GLY A 124 6.24 -10.20 8.76
N VAL A 125 7.26 -9.67 8.09
CA VAL A 125 7.33 -8.22 7.79
C VAL A 125 6.19 -7.83 6.86
N ILE A 126 5.58 -6.70 7.13
CA ILE A 126 4.55 -6.08 6.28
C ILE A 126 5.11 -4.80 5.71
N ASN A 127 5.05 -4.65 4.40
CA ASN A 127 5.41 -3.43 3.70
C ASN A 127 4.16 -2.77 3.12
N HIS A 128 4.12 -1.44 3.16
CA HIS A 128 3.26 -0.65 2.31
C HIS A 128 4.08 -0.18 1.11
N ALA A 129 3.58 -0.40 -0.10
CA ALA A 129 4.22 0.11 -1.31
C ALA A 129 3.26 1.01 -2.08
N GLN A 130 3.77 2.14 -2.55
CA GLN A 130 3.07 3.03 -3.45
C GLN A 130 3.94 3.30 -4.67
N GLY A 131 3.33 3.32 -5.85
CA GLY A 131 4.13 3.50 -7.04
C GLY A 131 3.34 3.63 -8.33
N LYS A 132 4.09 3.66 -9.41
CA LYS A 132 3.56 3.83 -10.76
C LYS A 132 4.13 2.81 -11.71
N VAL A 133 3.27 2.28 -12.56
CA VAL A 133 3.64 1.52 -13.75
C VAL A 133 3.45 2.41 -14.97
N ASP A 134 4.50 2.64 -15.71
CA ASP A 134 4.43 3.26 -17.03
C ASP A 134 4.34 2.13 -18.07
N LEU A 135 3.14 1.93 -18.61
CA LEU A 135 2.87 0.87 -19.57
C LEU A 135 3.58 1.09 -20.90
N PHE A 136 3.84 2.36 -21.27
CA PHE A 136 4.54 2.69 -22.50
C PHE A 136 6.06 2.48 -22.37
N ALA A 137 6.64 2.93 -21.28
CA ALA A 137 8.06 2.76 -20.99
C ALA A 137 8.42 1.33 -20.52
N GLY A 138 7.42 0.56 -20.06
CA GLY A 138 7.64 -0.78 -19.50
C GLY A 138 8.40 -0.75 -18.18
N THR A 139 8.13 0.25 -17.33
CA THR A 139 8.83 0.43 -16.05
C THR A 139 7.87 0.50 -14.88
N LEU A 140 8.30 0.00 -13.73
CA LEU A 140 7.60 0.12 -12.47
C LEU A 140 8.52 0.79 -11.45
N LYS A 141 8.00 1.79 -10.73
CA LYS A 141 8.75 2.53 -9.72
C LYS A 141 7.89 2.64 -8.48
N PHE A 142 8.39 2.13 -7.37
CA PHE A 142 7.72 2.12 -6.08
C PHE A 142 8.59 2.78 -5.00
N GLU A 143 7.93 3.34 -4.02
CA GLU A 143 8.46 3.65 -2.70
C GLU A 143 7.87 2.64 -1.71
N VAL A 144 8.73 1.99 -0.95
CA VAL A 144 8.36 0.91 -0.04
C VAL A 144 8.67 1.33 1.38
N PHE A 145 7.69 1.16 2.26
CA PHE A 145 7.74 1.52 3.68
C PHE A 145 7.46 0.27 4.51
N GLU A 146 8.29 -0.01 5.50
CA GLU A 146 7.97 -1.04 6.49
C GLU A 146 6.86 -0.53 7.42
N VAL A 147 5.85 -1.36 7.64
CA VAL A 147 4.74 -1.06 8.54
C VAL A 147 5.09 -1.59 9.94
N ASN A 148 5.19 -0.69 10.90
CA ASN A 148 5.48 -0.97 12.31
C ASN A 148 4.20 -0.91 13.15
#